data_baa52153d553ba4ff5f793cc47756d43
#
_entry.id   baa52153d553ba4ff5f793cc47756d43
#
_cell.length_a   1.000
_cell.length_b   1.000
_cell.length_c   1.000
_cell.angle_alpha   90.00
_cell.angle_beta   90.00
_cell.angle_gamma   90.00
#
_symmetry.space_group_name_H-M   'P 1'
#
loop_
_entity.id
_entity.type
_entity.pdbx_description
1 polymer ?
#
loop_
_entity_poly.entity_id
_entity_poly.type
_entity_poly.pdbx_seq_one_letter_code
_entity_poly.pdbx_strand_id
1 'polypeptide(L)'
;MMKLKDLLINFEYTVQGNLDTEISDIIYDSRKVEKGTAFVCLKGYTSDGHRYAKSAVEKGASALVISDSLDFEVPSDVAVVKVEDTRYALSLMSIEFFGHPEDE
;
A
#
# COMPACT_ATOMS: atom_id res chain seq x y z
N MET A 1 3.11 7.39 -12.94
CA MET A 1 3.59 6.87 -11.65
C MET A 1 3.72 8.00 -10.64
N MET A 2 3.51 7.69 -9.39
CA MET A 2 3.65 8.65 -8.30
C MET A 2 4.62 8.12 -7.26
N LYS A 3 5.25 9.01 -6.54
CA LYS A 3 6.06 8.61 -5.39
C LYS A 3 5.14 8.28 -4.24
N LEU A 4 5.55 7.32 -3.41
CA LEU A 4 4.76 6.88 -2.28
C LEU A 4 4.36 8.06 -1.37
N LYS A 5 5.28 8.98 -1.10
CA LYS A 5 5.01 10.12 -0.23
C LYS A 5 3.86 11.01 -0.73
N ASP A 6 3.67 11.05 -2.04
CA ASP A 6 2.61 11.89 -2.63
C ASP A 6 1.23 11.25 -2.48
N LEU A 7 1.19 9.96 -2.16
CA LEU A 7 -0.05 9.23 -1.89
C LEU A 7 -0.46 9.32 -0.42
N LEU A 8 0.50 9.62 0.46
CA LEU A 8 0.31 9.56 1.92
C LEU A 8 0.01 10.92 2.53
N ILE A 9 -0.71 11.75 1.82
CA ILE A 9 -1.17 13.03 2.36
C ILE A 9 -2.56 12.82 2.94
N ASN A 10 -3.00 13.69 3.81
CA ASN A 10 -4.35 13.73 4.38
C ASN A 10 -4.66 12.64 5.44
N PHE A 11 -3.69 11.87 5.88
CA PHE A 11 -3.90 10.93 6.98
C PHE A 11 -2.58 10.65 7.71
N GLU A 12 -2.69 10.15 8.93
CA GLU A 12 -1.52 9.84 9.75
C GLU A 12 -0.99 8.45 9.44
N TYR A 13 0.33 8.31 9.45
CA TYR A 13 0.98 7.04 9.20
C TYR A 13 2.37 7.02 9.84
N THR A 14 2.90 5.82 10.01
CA THR A 14 4.33 5.62 10.24
C THR A 14 4.88 4.83 9.07
N VAL A 15 6.16 5.02 8.76
CA VAL A 15 6.76 4.36 7.61
C VAL A 15 8.12 3.78 7.96
N GLN A 16 8.39 2.62 7.36
CA GLN A 16 9.70 2.00 7.36
C GLN A 16 10.09 1.83 5.90
N GLY A 17 11.24 2.35 5.51
CA GLY A 17 11.70 2.30 4.13
C GLY A 17 11.64 3.67 3.45
N ASN A 18 11.70 3.65 2.13
CA ASN A 18 11.90 4.87 1.33
C ASN A 18 10.58 5.43 0.80
N LEU A 19 10.23 6.64 1.24
CA LEU A 19 9.03 7.33 0.78
C LEU A 19 9.12 7.84 -0.67
N ASP A 20 10.32 7.86 -1.24
CA ASP A 20 10.51 8.28 -2.63
C ASP A 20 10.30 7.14 -3.63
N THR A 21 9.97 5.95 -3.14
CA THR A 21 9.65 4.81 -3.99
C THR A 21 8.53 5.15 -4.96
N GLU A 22 8.73 4.83 -6.22
CA GLU A 22 7.70 5.07 -7.24
C GLU A 22 6.68 3.94 -7.24
N ILE A 23 5.41 4.31 -7.32
CA ILE A 23 4.28 3.39 -7.27
C ILE A 23 3.58 3.41 -8.62
N SER A 24 3.46 2.24 -9.23
CA SER A 24 2.83 2.10 -10.55
C SER A 24 1.33 1.88 -10.46
N ASP A 25 0.83 1.36 -9.35
CA ASP A 25 -0.60 1.15 -9.14
C ASP A 25 -0.86 0.85 -7.66
N ILE A 26 -2.10 1.00 -7.24
CA ILE A 26 -2.55 0.68 -5.89
C ILE A 26 -3.44 -0.55 -6.00
N ILE A 27 -3.07 -1.62 -5.31
CA ILE A 27 -3.71 -2.92 -5.42
C ILE A 27 -4.14 -3.40 -4.02
N TYR A 28 -5.31 -3.98 -3.91
CA TYR A 28 -5.77 -4.59 -2.66
C TYR A 28 -6.17 -6.06 -2.85
N ASP A 29 -6.03 -6.58 -4.05
CA ASP A 29 -6.22 -8.01 -4.36
C ASP A 29 -4.85 -8.59 -4.67
N SER A 30 -4.37 -9.51 -3.82
CA SER A 30 -3.02 -10.07 -3.95
C SER A 30 -2.79 -10.78 -5.29
N ARG A 31 -3.85 -11.24 -5.94
CA ARG A 31 -3.74 -11.91 -7.24
C ARG A 31 -3.36 -10.94 -8.37
N LYS A 32 -3.55 -9.66 -8.14
CA LYS A 32 -3.30 -8.62 -9.16
C LYS A 32 -1.99 -7.86 -8.92
N VAL A 33 -1.23 -8.23 -7.91
CA VAL A 33 0.02 -7.54 -7.59
C VAL A 33 1.02 -7.76 -8.71
N GLU A 34 1.64 -6.66 -9.12
CA GLU A 34 2.71 -6.65 -10.11
C GLU A 34 3.88 -5.83 -9.57
N LYS A 35 4.99 -5.87 -10.28
CA LYS A 35 6.18 -5.13 -9.90
C LYS A 35 5.86 -3.64 -9.80
N GLY A 36 6.26 -3.02 -8.71
CA GLY A 36 6.11 -1.57 -8.52
C GLY A 36 4.79 -1.14 -7.89
N THR A 37 3.91 -2.08 -7.54
CA THR A 37 2.62 -1.71 -6.96
C THR A 37 2.71 -1.48 -5.45
N ALA A 38 1.75 -0.75 -4.92
CA ALA A 38 1.51 -0.65 -3.48
C ALA A 38 0.36 -1.59 -3.14
N PHE A 39 0.61 -2.56 -2.27
CA PHE A 39 -0.41 -3.50 -1.83
C PHE A 39 -1.01 -3.05 -0.51
N VAL A 40 -2.32 -2.81 -0.50
CA VAL A 40 -3.05 -2.38 0.69
C VAL A 40 -3.71 -3.61 1.33
N CYS A 41 -3.35 -3.88 2.58
CA CYS A 41 -3.86 -5.03 3.32
C CYS A 41 -5.19 -4.69 3.97
N LEU A 42 -6.28 -5.16 3.39
CA LEU A 42 -7.62 -4.91 3.91
C LEU A 42 -8.10 -6.09 4.75
N LYS A 43 -8.77 -5.79 5.86
CA LYS A 43 -9.43 -6.79 6.68
C LYS A 43 -10.88 -6.92 6.25
N GLY A 44 -11.30 -8.14 5.91
CA GLY A 44 -12.68 -8.45 5.60
C GLY A 44 -13.27 -9.38 6.64
N TYR A 45 -14.51 -9.81 6.43
CA TYR A 45 -15.18 -10.74 7.35
C TYR A 45 -14.59 -12.13 7.33
N THR A 46 -14.13 -12.59 6.16
CA THR A 46 -13.67 -13.96 5.98
C THR A 46 -12.18 -14.06 5.69
N SER A 47 -11.52 -12.93 5.42
CA SER A 47 -10.10 -12.95 5.12
C SER A 47 -9.46 -11.63 5.53
N ASP A 48 -8.15 -11.70 5.77
CA ASP A 48 -7.35 -10.55 6.15
C ASP A 48 -6.22 -10.43 5.14
N GLY A 49 -6.17 -9.28 4.45
CA GLY A 49 -5.15 -9.04 3.43
C GLY A 49 -3.73 -9.12 3.95
N HIS A 50 -3.53 -8.95 5.26
CA HIS A 50 -2.17 -9.05 5.85
C HIS A 50 -1.55 -10.42 5.63
N ARG A 51 -2.36 -11.47 5.55
CA ARG A 51 -1.85 -12.82 5.29
C ARG A 51 -1.28 -12.99 3.88
N TYR A 52 -1.58 -12.06 2.98
CA TYR A 52 -1.09 -12.09 1.61
C TYR A 52 0.07 -11.13 1.36
N ALA A 53 0.51 -10.40 2.41
CA ALA A 53 1.56 -9.40 2.27
C ALA A 53 2.87 -10.01 1.78
N LYS A 54 3.24 -11.18 2.29
CA LYS A 54 4.46 -11.86 1.87
C LYS A 54 4.40 -12.24 0.39
N SER A 55 3.25 -12.77 -0.05
CA SER A 55 3.03 -13.10 -1.45
C SER A 55 3.13 -11.85 -2.33
N ALA A 56 2.58 -10.73 -1.88
CA ALA A 56 2.66 -9.48 -2.62
C ALA A 56 4.11 -9.03 -2.81
N VAL A 57 4.92 -9.13 -1.75
CA VAL A 57 6.35 -8.81 -1.85
C VAL A 57 7.04 -9.71 -2.87
N GLU A 58 6.72 -11.00 -2.85
CA GLU A 58 7.30 -11.96 -3.79
C GLU A 58 6.92 -11.68 -5.23
N LYS A 59 5.76 -11.06 -5.44
CA LYS A 59 5.29 -10.67 -6.78
C LYS A 59 5.80 -9.30 -7.21
N GLY A 60 6.57 -8.62 -6.38
CA GLY A 60 7.21 -7.37 -6.76
C GLY A 60 6.60 -6.10 -6.21
N ALA A 61 5.70 -6.18 -5.23
CA ALA A 61 5.17 -4.98 -4.59
C ALA A 61 6.31 -4.14 -4.04
N SER A 62 6.24 -2.84 -4.27
CA SER A 62 7.25 -1.90 -3.80
C SER A 62 6.90 -1.30 -2.44
N ALA A 63 5.64 -1.41 -2.05
CA ALA A 63 5.18 -0.89 -0.77
C ALA A 63 4.02 -1.74 -0.26
N LEU A 64 3.91 -1.80 1.07
CA LEU A 64 2.80 -2.42 1.76
C LEU A 64 2.12 -1.37 2.64
N VAL A 65 0.80 -1.35 2.67
CA VAL A 65 0.04 -0.50 3.59
C VAL A 65 -0.68 -1.43 4.55
N ILE A 66 -0.36 -1.32 5.83
CA ILE A 66 -0.82 -2.26 6.86
C ILE A 66 -1.46 -1.52 8.03
N SER A 67 -2.28 -2.23 8.79
CA SER A 67 -2.80 -1.76 10.08
C SER A 67 -2.40 -2.68 11.23
N ASP A 68 -1.95 -3.89 10.92
CA ASP A 68 -1.50 -4.88 11.89
C ASP A 68 -0.04 -5.23 11.66
N SER A 69 0.58 -5.87 12.64
CA SER A 69 1.94 -6.38 12.51
C SER A 69 2.00 -7.50 11.48
N LEU A 70 3.12 -7.58 10.78
CA LEU A 70 3.40 -8.66 9.84
C LEU A 70 4.17 -9.77 10.54
N ASP A 71 3.99 -11.00 10.08
CA ASP A 71 4.65 -12.18 10.67
C ASP A 71 5.90 -12.63 9.91
N PHE A 72 6.42 -11.75 9.08
CA PHE A 72 7.65 -12.02 8.32
C PHE A 72 8.48 -10.73 8.24
N GLU A 73 9.75 -10.91 7.90
CA GLU A 73 10.67 -9.78 7.74
C GLU A 73 10.57 -9.24 6.33
N VAL A 74 10.21 -7.94 6.23
CA VAL A 74 10.05 -7.29 4.93
C VAL A 74 11.42 -6.88 4.41
N PRO A 75 11.73 -7.16 3.13
CA PRO A 75 13.00 -6.70 2.55
C PRO A 75 13.18 -5.19 2.65
N SER A 76 14.42 -4.75 2.77
CA SER A 76 14.73 -3.33 2.98
C SER A 76 14.34 -2.44 1.79
N ASP A 77 14.17 -3.01 0.60
CA ASP A 77 13.78 -2.26 -0.59
C ASP A 77 12.26 -2.13 -0.74
N VAL A 78 11.49 -2.66 0.21
CA VAL A 78 10.03 -2.54 0.22
C VAL A 78 9.65 -1.60 1.36
N ALA A 79 8.90 -0.55 1.04
CA ALA A 79 8.41 0.38 2.05
C ALA A 79 7.21 -0.22 2.78
N VAL A 80 7.14 -0.02 4.10
CA VAL A 80 6.00 -0.46 4.90
C VAL A 80 5.37 0.76 5.54
N VAL A 81 4.12 1.00 5.21
CA VAL A 81 3.35 2.12 5.74
C VAL A 81 2.31 1.56 6.70
N LYS A 82 2.38 1.97 7.96
CA LYS A 82 1.41 1.52 8.96
C LYS A 82 0.42 2.65 9.25
N VAL A 83 -0.85 2.31 9.16
CA VAL A 83 -1.95 3.25 9.37
C VAL A 83 -2.96 2.62 10.33
N GLU A 84 -3.86 3.43 10.83
CA GLU A 84 -4.89 2.95 11.74
C GLU A 84 -5.97 2.18 10.98
N ASP A 85 -6.37 2.68 9.81
CA ASP A 85 -7.44 2.09 9.00
C ASP A 85 -7.00 2.04 7.54
N THR A 86 -6.74 0.82 7.05
CA THR A 86 -6.25 0.65 5.68
C THR A 86 -7.32 0.95 4.63
N ARG A 87 -8.60 0.77 4.94
CA ARG A 87 -9.67 1.14 3.98
C ARG A 87 -9.73 2.63 3.77
N TYR A 88 -9.61 3.38 4.85
CA TYR A 88 -9.57 4.83 4.78
C TYR A 88 -8.34 5.30 4.01
N ALA A 89 -7.18 4.71 4.33
CA ALA A 89 -5.94 5.03 3.62
C ALA A 89 -6.07 4.71 2.12
N LEU A 90 -6.64 3.55 1.77
CA LEU A 90 -6.86 3.17 0.37
C LEU A 90 -7.69 4.22 -0.36
N SER A 91 -8.75 4.69 0.27
CA SER A 91 -9.64 5.71 -0.28
C SER A 91 -8.88 6.98 -0.62
N LEU A 92 -8.12 7.50 0.35
CA LEU A 92 -7.36 8.73 0.17
C LEU A 92 -6.22 8.57 -0.82
N MET A 93 -5.51 7.45 -0.78
CA MET A 93 -4.44 7.16 -1.73
C MET A 93 -4.97 7.08 -3.15
N SER A 94 -6.14 6.47 -3.33
CA SER A 94 -6.76 6.34 -4.65
C SER A 94 -7.14 7.69 -5.24
N ILE A 95 -7.62 8.62 -4.42
CA ILE A 95 -7.93 9.96 -4.87
C ILE A 95 -6.66 10.64 -5.42
N GLU A 96 -5.55 10.51 -4.70
CA GLU A 96 -4.30 11.12 -5.15
C GLU A 96 -3.72 10.44 -6.38
N PHE A 97 -3.82 9.12 -6.44
CA PHE A 97 -3.24 8.36 -7.55
C PHE A 97 -4.01 8.53 -8.86
N PHE A 98 -5.34 8.48 -8.78
CA PHE A 98 -6.19 8.56 -9.98
C PHE A 98 -6.62 9.99 -10.31
N GLY A 99 -6.21 10.95 -9.49
CA GLY A 99 -6.55 12.35 -9.69
C GLY A 99 -7.91 12.72 -9.12
N HIS A 100 -8.16 14.00 -9.05
CA HIS A 100 -9.42 14.52 -8.56
C HIS A 100 -10.38 14.69 -9.73
N PRO A 101 -11.65 14.28 -9.60
CA PRO A 101 -12.60 14.39 -10.69
C PRO A 101 -12.72 15.78 -11.29
N GLU A 102 -12.57 16.80 -10.46
CA GLU A 102 -12.65 18.19 -10.90
C GLU A 102 -11.44 18.65 -11.72
N ASP A 103 -10.41 17.86 -11.77
CA ASP A 103 -9.19 18.18 -12.53
C ASP A 103 -9.23 17.68 -13.96
N GLU A 104 -10.26 16.98 -14.34
CA GLU A 104 -10.40 16.40 -15.67
C GLU A 104 -10.84 17.39 -16.72
#